data_6c7128ef963ffa1a188efdeabf9c53e4
#
_entry.id   6c7128ef963ffa1a188efdeabf9c53e4
#
_cell.length_a   1.000
_cell.length_b   1.000
_cell.length_c   1.000
_cell.angle_alpha   90.00
_cell.angle_beta   90.00
_cell.angle_gamma   90.00
#
_symmetry.space_group_name_H-M   'P 1'
#
loop_
_entity.id
_entity.type
_entity.pdbx_description
1 polymer ?
#
loop_
_entity_poly.entity_id
_entity_poly.type
_entity_poly.pdbx_seq_one_letter_code
_entity_poly.pdbx_strand_id
1 'polypeptide(L)'
;NKGYNISDENIIEGMKNAKWPGRMEIINESPLIVIDGANNPGAAVKLKESIEFYFTNKRIAFIMGVLADKDYSKEIKIVAGLAKKIFTITPDNKRALNGKALALAVADSNKNVIFEPTLEEAVKEAEKLYRNNEIDMILAFGSLSYLGDLKNIINDANS
;
A
#
# COMPACT_ATOMS: atom_id res chain seq x y z
N ASN A 1 26.87 -20.77 -13.93
CA ASN A 1 26.18 -21.60 -14.94
C ASN A 1 26.13 -23.06 -14.44
N LYS A 2 24.98 -23.48 -13.88
CA LYS A 2 24.78 -24.82 -13.32
C LYS A 2 24.26 -25.84 -14.38
N GLY A 3 24.57 -25.61 -15.69
CA GLY A 3 24.24 -26.56 -16.77
C GLY A 3 22.77 -26.56 -17.22
N TYR A 4 21.96 -25.59 -16.82
CA TYR A 4 20.60 -25.42 -17.34
C TYR A 4 20.66 -24.58 -18.62
N ASN A 5 20.06 -25.06 -19.70
CA ASN A 5 19.92 -24.32 -20.96
C ASN A 5 18.70 -23.39 -20.86
N ILE A 6 18.90 -22.23 -20.26
CA ILE A 6 17.84 -21.20 -20.11
C ILE A 6 18.16 -20.09 -21.09
N SER A 7 17.29 -19.87 -22.07
CA SER A 7 17.43 -18.76 -23.02
C SER A 7 16.98 -17.44 -22.40
N ASP A 8 17.40 -16.32 -22.97
CA ASP A 8 16.95 -14.98 -22.54
C ASP A 8 15.43 -14.82 -22.68
N GLU A 9 14.83 -15.47 -23.70
CA GLU A 9 13.37 -15.50 -23.88
C GLU A 9 12.67 -16.19 -22.70
N ASN A 10 13.19 -17.34 -22.25
CA ASN A 10 12.66 -18.07 -21.10
C ASN A 10 12.76 -17.26 -19.81
N ILE A 11 13.84 -16.49 -19.64
CA ILE A 11 14.00 -15.58 -18.50
C ILE A 11 12.95 -14.46 -18.56
N ILE A 12 12.80 -13.83 -19.73
CA ILE A 12 11.82 -12.74 -19.93
C ILE A 12 10.39 -13.24 -19.71
N GLU A 13 10.05 -14.42 -20.25
CA GLU A 13 8.73 -15.01 -20.07
C GLU A 13 8.47 -15.39 -18.61
N GLY A 14 9.45 -15.98 -17.95
CA GLY A 14 9.39 -16.28 -16.52
C GLY A 14 9.19 -15.05 -15.67
N MET A 15 9.87 -13.94 -15.98
CA MET A 15 9.71 -12.66 -15.29
C MET A 15 8.33 -12.03 -15.54
N LYS A 16 7.81 -12.10 -16.78
CA LYS A 16 6.46 -11.60 -17.11
C LYS A 16 5.36 -12.36 -16.38
N ASN A 17 5.55 -13.65 -16.18
CA ASN A 17 4.58 -14.55 -15.54
C ASN A 17 4.77 -14.64 -14.02
N ALA A 18 5.84 -14.04 -13.47
CA ALA A 18 6.12 -14.06 -12.05
C ALA A 18 5.07 -13.23 -11.30
N LYS A 19 4.16 -13.90 -10.59
CA LYS A 19 3.26 -13.26 -9.64
C LYS A 19 3.96 -13.19 -8.28
N TRP A 20 4.13 -11.97 -7.78
CA TRP A 20 4.71 -11.76 -6.46
C TRP A 20 3.65 -11.15 -5.53
N PRO A 21 2.94 -11.96 -4.74
CA PRO A 21 1.89 -11.46 -3.86
C PRO A 21 2.40 -10.37 -2.92
N GLY A 22 1.62 -9.29 -2.79
CA GLY A 22 1.96 -8.15 -1.95
C GLY A 22 3.11 -7.28 -2.47
N ARG A 23 3.38 -7.28 -3.77
CA ARG A 23 4.32 -6.36 -4.42
C ARG A 23 3.65 -5.69 -5.61
N MET A 24 3.27 -4.41 -5.45
CA MET A 24 2.50 -3.65 -6.44
C MET A 24 1.37 -4.48 -7.05
N GLU A 25 0.72 -5.27 -6.20
CA GLU A 25 -0.32 -6.21 -6.62
C GLU A 25 -1.67 -5.50 -6.73
N ILE A 26 -2.28 -5.55 -7.90
CA ILE A 26 -3.65 -5.07 -8.11
C ILE A 26 -4.59 -6.13 -7.57
N ILE A 27 -5.42 -5.77 -6.59
CA ILE A 27 -6.41 -6.66 -5.97
C ILE A 27 -7.85 -6.30 -6.34
N ASN A 28 -8.06 -5.11 -6.93
CA ASN A 28 -9.34 -4.67 -7.47
C ASN A 28 -9.11 -3.65 -8.58
N GLU A 29 -9.92 -3.66 -9.63
CA GLU A 29 -9.78 -2.75 -10.77
C GLU A 29 -10.69 -1.51 -10.69
N SER A 30 -11.81 -1.61 -10.00
CA SER A 30 -12.76 -0.49 -9.86
C SER A 30 -13.48 -0.54 -8.49
N PRO A 31 -13.05 0.29 -7.54
CA PRO A 31 -11.89 1.20 -7.56
C PRO A 31 -10.57 0.47 -7.77
N LEU A 32 -9.59 1.12 -8.42
CA LEU A 32 -8.25 0.54 -8.50
C LEU A 32 -7.63 0.47 -7.10
N ILE A 33 -7.42 -0.75 -6.60
CA ILE A 33 -6.80 -1.02 -5.30
C ILE A 33 -5.52 -1.82 -5.51
N VAL A 34 -4.43 -1.25 -5.04
CA VAL A 34 -3.09 -1.83 -5.11
C VAL A 34 -2.57 -2.09 -3.71
N ILE A 35 -1.88 -3.20 -3.51
CA ILE A 35 -1.18 -3.50 -2.26
C ILE A 35 0.32 -3.66 -2.48
N ASP A 36 1.11 -3.21 -1.49
CA ASP A 36 2.56 -3.39 -1.49
C ASP A 36 3.08 -3.68 -0.07
N GLY A 37 4.02 -4.61 0.04
CA GLY A 37 4.62 -5.01 1.31
C GLY A 37 5.79 -4.12 1.76
N ALA A 38 5.92 -2.90 1.25
CA ALA A 38 6.95 -1.96 1.71
C ALA A 38 6.81 -1.72 3.22
N ASN A 39 7.87 -1.97 3.98
CA ASN A 39 7.89 -1.89 5.43
C ASN A 39 9.27 -1.48 5.99
N ASN A 40 10.06 -0.83 5.17
CA ASN A 40 11.35 -0.26 5.53
C ASN A 40 11.73 0.86 4.54
N PRO A 41 12.68 1.75 4.87
CA PRO A 41 13.02 2.90 4.04
C PRO A 41 13.48 2.55 2.62
N GLY A 42 14.22 1.44 2.45
CA GLY A 42 14.66 0.99 1.13
C GLY A 42 13.49 0.56 0.24
N ALA A 43 12.53 -0.17 0.81
CA ALA A 43 11.30 -0.54 0.12
C ALA A 43 10.40 0.67 -0.16
N ALA A 44 10.35 1.66 0.75
CA ALA A 44 9.60 2.90 0.55
C ALA A 44 10.15 3.72 -0.64
N VAL A 45 11.47 3.75 -0.84
CA VAL A 45 12.07 4.36 -2.05
C VAL A 45 11.59 3.66 -3.31
N LYS A 46 11.59 2.33 -3.33
CA LYS A 46 11.12 1.55 -4.49
C LYS A 46 9.62 1.70 -4.73
N LEU A 47 8.84 1.77 -3.66
CA LEU A 47 7.42 2.07 -3.74
C LEU A 47 7.17 3.45 -4.37
N LYS A 48 7.90 4.47 -3.92
CA LYS A 48 7.84 5.81 -4.51
C LYS A 48 8.16 5.80 -6.00
N GLU A 49 9.28 5.19 -6.41
CA GLU A 49 9.68 5.05 -7.81
C GLU A 49 8.58 4.37 -8.64
N SER A 50 7.96 3.31 -8.10
CA SER A 50 6.87 2.59 -8.76
C SER A 50 5.61 3.45 -8.90
N ILE A 51 5.23 4.20 -7.86
CA ILE A 51 4.09 5.13 -7.92
C ILE A 51 4.31 6.20 -8.99
N GLU A 52 5.49 6.82 -8.99
CA GLU A 52 5.84 7.88 -9.93
C GLU A 52 5.90 7.37 -11.38
N PHE A 53 6.27 6.11 -11.60
CA PHE A 53 6.37 5.51 -12.92
C PHE A 53 5.03 4.98 -13.45
N TYR A 54 4.30 4.17 -12.65
CA TYR A 54 3.09 3.49 -13.12
C TYR A 54 1.80 4.29 -12.92
N PHE A 55 1.77 5.20 -11.95
CA PHE A 55 0.56 5.92 -11.55
C PHE A 55 0.72 7.43 -11.63
N THR A 56 1.48 7.89 -12.62
CA THR A 56 1.70 9.31 -12.91
C THR A 56 0.35 10.05 -12.99
N ASN A 57 0.23 11.17 -12.27
CA ASN A 57 -0.96 12.02 -12.23
C ASN A 57 -2.21 11.37 -11.56
N LYS A 58 -2.09 10.20 -10.93
CA LYS A 58 -3.19 9.64 -10.15
C LYS A 58 -3.30 10.30 -8.77
N ARG A 59 -4.52 10.62 -8.38
CA ARG A 59 -4.83 11.08 -7.02
C ARG A 59 -5.00 9.84 -6.14
N ILE A 60 -4.09 9.64 -5.20
CA ILE A 60 -3.98 8.39 -4.45
C ILE A 60 -4.44 8.58 -3.01
N ALA A 61 -5.29 7.69 -2.50
CA ALA A 61 -5.47 7.52 -1.06
C ALA A 61 -4.56 6.38 -0.57
N PHE A 62 -3.83 6.61 0.52
CA PHE A 62 -3.07 5.57 1.20
C PHE A 62 -3.87 4.97 2.34
N ILE A 63 -3.80 3.65 2.51
CA ILE A 63 -4.12 2.95 3.77
C ILE A 63 -2.80 2.45 4.33
N MET A 64 -2.41 2.94 5.50
CA MET A 64 -1.10 2.71 6.09
C MET A 64 -1.20 2.12 7.49
N GLY A 65 -0.58 0.96 7.67
CA GLY A 65 -0.40 0.33 8.97
C GLY A 65 1.02 -0.22 9.08
N VAL A 66 1.74 0.13 10.14
CA VAL A 66 3.16 -0.19 10.30
C VAL A 66 3.45 -0.92 11.60
N LEU A 67 4.61 -1.54 11.70
CA LEU A 67 5.12 -2.13 12.94
C LEU A 67 5.99 -1.12 13.68
N ALA A 68 5.86 -1.08 15.01
CA ALA A 68 6.51 -0.09 15.87
C ALA A 68 8.05 -0.20 15.90
N ASP A 69 8.58 -1.39 15.62
CA ASP A 69 10.02 -1.69 15.58
C ASP A 69 10.67 -1.41 14.21
N LYS A 70 9.93 -0.81 13.27
CA LYS A 70 10.44 -0.41 11.95
C LYS A 70 10.75 1.09 11.91
N ASP A 71 11.58 1.49 10.95
CA ASP A 71 11.92 2.91 10.74
C ASP A 71 10.81 3.61 9.91
N TYR A 72 9.59 3.57 10.45
CA TYR A 72 8.41 4.16 9.81
C TYR A 72 8.54 5.68 9.63
N SER A 73 9.31 6.38 10.47
CA SER A 73 9.55 7.81 10.32
C SER A 73 10.23 8.16 9.00
N LYS A 74 11.22 7.36 8.57
CA LYS A 74 11.84 7.54 7.27
C LYS A 74 10.92 7.15 6.13
N GLU A 75 10.16 6.06 6.28
CA GLU A 75 9.16 5.66 5.29
C GLU A 75 8.15 6.78 5.01
N ILE A 76 7.57 7.37 6.08
CA ILE A 76 6.62 8.49 5.99
C ILE A 76 7.23 9.65 5.17
N LYS A 77 8.46 10.09 5.49
CA LYS A 77 9.12 11.19 4.80
C LYS A 77 9.32 10.93 3.29
N ILE A 78 9.45 9.66 2.89
CA ILE A 78 9.66 9.27 1.50
C ILE A 78 8.35 9.30 0.72
N VAL A 79 7.24 8.80 1.32
CA VAL A 79 6.02 8.51 0.54
C VAL A 79 4.82 9.39 0.87
N ALA A 80 4.73 9.99 2.07
CA ALA A 80 3.51 10.66 2.51
C ALA A 80 3.08 11.83 1.60
N GLY A 81 4.03 12.52 0.98
CA GLY A 81 3.75 13.61 0.04
C GLY A 81 3.10 13.18 -1.27
N LEU A 82 3.10 11.88 -1.60
CA LEU A 82 2.49 11.33 -2.81
C LEU A 82 0.98 11.12 -2.68
N ALA A 83 0.46 11.09 -1.45
CA ALA A 83 -0.95 10.84 -1.20
C ALA A 83 -1.76 12.12 -1.13
N LYS A 84 -2.95 12.10 -1.73
CA LYS A 84 -3.98 13.12 -1.53
C LYS A 84 -4.64 12.96 -0.16
N LYS A 85 -4.80 11.74 0.31
CA LYS A 85 -5.38 11.38 1.61
C LYS A 85 -4.66 10.17 2.19
N ILE A 86 -4.47 10.14 3.51
CA ILE A 86 -3.88 9.00 4.21
C ILE A 86 -4.83 8.55 5.31
N PHE A 87 -5.17 7.27 5.31
CA PHE A 87 -5.87 6.57 6.38
C PHE A 87 -4.85 5.72 7.13
N THR A 88 -4.69 5.95 8.42
CA THR A 88 -3.83 5.12 9.25
C THR A 88 -4.65 4.15 10.06
N ILE A 89 -4.19 2.93 10.20
CA ILE A 89 -4.81 1.84 10.97
C ILE A 89 -3.84 1.24 11.96
N THR A 90 -4.36 0.51 12.94
CA THR A 90 -3.57 -0.37 13.80
C THR A 90 -3.71 -1.80 13.26
N PRO A 91 -2.67 -2.38 12.61
CA PRO A 91 -2.73 -3.78 12.19
C PRO A 91 -2.98 -4.73 13.36
N ASP A 92 -3.71 -5.84 13.13
CA ASP A 92 -3.84 -6.90 14.13
C ASP A 92 -2.52 -7.68 14.24
N ASN A 93 -1.59 -7.10 14.97
CA ASN A 93 -0.26 -7.64 15.20
C ASN A 93 0.29 -7.09 16.53
N LYS A 94 0.87 -7.96 17.37
CA LYS A 94 1.46 -7.55 18.66
C LYS A 94 2.56 -6.49 18.55
N ARG A 95 3.18 -6.36 17.39
CA ARG A 95 4.24 -5.39 17.10
C ARG A 95 3.71 -4.12 16.39
N ALA A 96 2.39 -4.02 16.19
CA ALA A 96 1.80 -2.90 15.47
C ALA A 96 2.05 -1.56 16.19
N LEU A 97 2.37 -0.52 15.43
CA LEU A 97 2.28 0.84 15.91
C LEU A 97 0.79 1.22 15.98
N ASN A 98 0.39 1.86 17.08
CA ASN A 98 -0.96 2.39 17.20
C ASN A 98 -1.26 3.39 16.07
N GLY A 99 -2.39 3.21 15.38
CA GLY A 99 -2.76 4.01 14.21
C GLY A 99 -2.92 5.50 14.50
N LYS A 100 -3.35 5.90 15.73
CA LYS A 100 -3.38 7.31 16.14
C LYS A 100 -1.97 7.89 16.25
N ALA A 101 -1.02 7.12 16.81
CA ALA A 101 0.37 7.53 16.89
C ALA A 101 0.99 7.65 15.49
N LEU A 102 0.64 6.74 14.59
CA LEU A 102 1.04 6.81 13.19
C LEU A 102 0.47 8.05 12.50
N ALA A 103 -0.82 8.37 12.71
CA ALA A 103 -1.44 9.58 12.17
C ALA A 103 -0.72 10.86 12.61
N LEU A 104 -0.34 10.95 13.88
CA LEU A 104 0.44 12.08 14.40
C LEU A 104 1.80 12.19 13.71
N ALA A 105 2.51 11.07 13.52
CA ALA A 105 3.79 11.06 12.82
C ALA A 105 3.66 11.44 11.33
N VAL A 106 2.58 11.02 10.67
CA VAL A 106 2.30 11.38 9.27
C VAL A 106 1.95 12.85 9.12
N ALA A 107 1.26 13.45 10.09
CA ALA A 107 0.75 14.82 10.03
C ALA A 107 1.84 15.88 9.81
N ASP A 108 3.10 15.60 10.14
CA ASP A 108 4.23 16.48 9.86
C ASP A 108 4.59 16.53 8.36
N SER A 109 4.30 15.45 7.63
CA SER A 109 4.60 15.32 6.21
C SER A 109 3.37 15.47 5.31
N ASN A 110 2.18 15.13 5.81
CA ASN A 110 0.91 15.27 5.10
C ASN A 110 -0.23 15.57 6.08
N LYS A 111 -0.81 16.78 5.97
CA LYS A 111 -1.92 17.22 6.85
C LYS A 111 -3.24 16.50 6.57
N ASN A 112 -3.39 15.87 5.41
CA ASN A 112 -4.59 15.15 5.00
C ASN A 112 -4.59 13.70 5.51
N VAL A 113 -4.28 13.49 6.79
CA VAL A 113 -4.25 12.19 7.44
C VAL A 113 -5.38 12.05 8.46
N ILE A 114 -5.99 10.84 8.50
CA ILE A 114 -7.01 10.46 9.49
C ILE A 114 -6.67 9.06 10.01
N PHE A 115 -6.84 8.85 11.31
CA PHE A 115 -6.84 7.51 11.90
C PHE A 115 -8.23 6.88 11.76
N GLU A 116 -8.28 5.65 11.27
CA GLU A 116 -9.49 4.83 11.26
C GLU A 116 -9.36 3.67 12.27
N PRO A 117 -10.39 3.41 13.08
CA PRO A 117 -10.36 2.37 14.09
C PRO A 117 -10.15 0.97 13.53
N THR A 118 -10.71 0.71 12.34
CA THR A 118 -10.64 -0.59 11.68
C THR A 118 -10.18 -0.47 10.22
N LEU A 119 -9.74 -1.59 9.66
CA LEU A 119 -9.37 -1.66 8.24
C LEU A 119 -10.59 -1.47 7.33
N GLU A 120 -11.74 -2.02 7.73
CA GLU A 120 -13.02 -1.90 7.01
C GLU A 120 -13.45 -0.44 6.91
N GLU A 121 -13.33 0.33 7.99
CA GLU A 121 -13.65 1.76 7.98
C GLU A 121 -12.70 2.54 7.07
N ALA A 122 -11.40 2.24 7.10
CA ALA A 122 -10.42 2.85 6.20
C ALA A 122 -10.73 2.57 4.73
N VAL A 123 -11.11 1.32 4.39
CA VAL A 123 -11.53 0.93 3.04
C VAL A 123 -12.78 1.70 2.64
N LYS A 124 -13.81 1.69 3.47
CA LYS A 124 -15.10 2.35 3.21
C LYS A 124 -14.94 3.86 2.95
N GLU A 125 -14.13 4.55 3.76
CA GLU A 125 -13.88 5.98 3.57
C GLU A 125 -13.04 6.25 2.32
N ALA A 126 -12.05 5.41 2.02
CA ALA A 126 -11.28 5.52 0.78
C ALA A 126 -12.15 5.28 -0.47
N GLU A 127 -13.02 4.27 -0.46
CA GLU A 127 -13.98 4.03 -1.56
C GLU A 127 -15.00 5.17 -1.73
N LYS A 128 -15.42 5.79 -0.63
CA LYS A 128 -16.29 6.97 -0.69
C LYS A 128 -15.60 8.14 -1.41
N LEU A 129 -14.31 8.38 -1.16
CA LEU A 129 -13.53 9.38 -1.90
C LEU A 129 -13.45 9.03 -3.39
N TYR A 130 -13.31 7.74 -3.73
CA TYR A 130 -13.31 7.29 -5.13
C TYR A 130 -14.66 7.53 -5.78
N ARG A 131 -15.78 7.13 -5.15
CA ARG A 131 -17.14 7.38 -5.66
C ARG A 131 -17.45 8.86 -5.86
N ASN A 132 -16.88 9.73 -5.01
CA ASN A 132 -16.99 11.18 -5.12
C ASN A 132 -16.05 11.78 -6.16
N ASN A 133 -15.30 10.96 -6.89
CA ASN A 133 -14.27 11.42 -7.85
C ASN A 133 -13.20 12.32 -7.20
N GLU A 134 -12.87 12.08 -5.94
CA GLU A 134 -11.83 12.81 -5.22
C GLU A 134 -10.45 12.15 -5.35
N ILE A 135 -10.42 10.83 -5.54
CA ILE A 135 -9.23 10.01 -5.79
C ILE A 135 -9.42 9.09 -6.98
N ASP A 136 -8.34 8.57 -7.54
CA ASP A 136 -8.33 7.68 -8.70
C ASP A 136 -7.95 6.24 -8.31
N MET A 137 -7.30 6.06 -7.15
CA MET A 137 -6.88 4.74 -6.66
C MET A 137 -6.61 4.74 -5.17
N ILE A 138 -6.57 3.53 -4.62
CA ILE A 138 -6.21 3.23 -3.23
C ILE A 138 -4.92 2.41 -3.24
N LEU A 139 -3.96 2.75 -2.40
CA LEU A 139 -2.73 1.99 -2.19
C LEU A 139 -2.56 1.65 -0.71
N ALA A 140 -2.49 0.36 -0.39
CA ALA A 140 -2.28 -0.12 0.98
C ALA A 140 -0.87 -0.70 1.14
N PHE A 141 -0.14 -0.25 2.19
CA PHE A 141 1.23 -0.68 2.46
C PHE A 141 1.65 -0.43 3.92
N GLY A 142 2.89 -0.81 4.26
CA GLY A 142 3.52 -0.57 5.56
C GLY A 142 3.70 -1.85 6.39
N SER A 143 2.86 -2.85 6.22
CA SER A 143 3.03 -4.19 6.80
C SER A 143 2.25 -5.24 6.04
N LEU A 144 2.87 -6.37 5.75
CA LEU A 144 2.19 -7.53 5.16
C LEU A 144 1.12 -8.14 6.08
N SER A 145 1.15 -7.83 7.39
CA SER A 145 0.30 -8.48 8.38
C SER A 145 -1.20 -8.23 8.20
N TYR A 146 -1.59 -7.14 7.54
CA TYR A 146 -3.00 -6.80 7.31
C TYR A 146 -3.42 -6.85 5.82
N LEU A 147 -2.47 -7.00 4.90
CA LEU A 147 -2.79 -7.00 3.46
C LEU A 147 -3.61 -8.25 3.04
N GLY A 148 -3.46 -9.35 3.78
CA GLY A 148 -4.31 -10.53 3.61
C GLY A 148 -5.77 -10.25 3.99
N ASP A 149 -5.99 -9.60 5.13
CA ASP A 149 -7.31 -9.22 5.59
C ASP A 149 -7.96 -8.21 4.64
N LEU A 150 -7.17 -7.27 4.11
CA LEU A 150 -7.65 -6.33 3.08
C LEU A 150 -8.16 -7.06 1.83
N LYS A 151 -7.46 -8.10 1.37
CA LYS A 151 -7.92 -8.90 0.23
C LYS A 151 -9.26 -9.57 0.53
N ASN A 152 -9.43 -10.11 1.74
CA ASN A 152 -10.68 -10.76 2.13
C ASN A 152 -11.83 -9.74 2.13
N ILE A 153 -11.64 -8.56 2.74
CA ILE A 153 -12.65 -7.49 2.77
C ILE A 153 -13.09 -7.11 1.35
N ILE A 154 -12.13 -6.94 0.43
CA ILE A 154 -12.44 -6.56 -0.96
C ILE A 154 -13.16 -7.68 -1.71
N ASN A 155 -12.76 -8.94 -1.51
CA ASN A 155 -13.42 -10.08 -2.15
C ASN A 155 -14.85 -10.27 -1.65
N ASP A 156 -15.10 -10.11 -0.35
CA ASP A 156 -16.43 -10.24 0.26
C ASP A 156 -17.36 -9.11 -0.21
N ALA A 157 -16.85 -7.92 -0.45
CA ALA A 157 -17.61 -6.79 -0.98
C ALA A 157 -18.01 -6.97 -2.46
N ASN A 158 -17.29 -7.81 -3.21
CA ASN A 158 -17.54 -8.08 -4.64
C ASN A 158 -18.38 -9.36 -4.87
N SER A 159 -18.72 -10.10 -3.81
CA SER A 159 -19.50 -11.34 -3.84
C SER A 159 -21.00 -11.08 -3.63
#